data_c70d18ef104110f7f3fb4d2cdb368483
#
_entry.id   c70d18ef104110f7f3fb4d2cdb368483
#
_cell.length_a   1.000
_cell.length_b   1.000
_cell.length_c   1.000
_cell.angle_alpha   90.00
_cell.angle_beta   90.00
_cell.angle_gamma   90.00
#
_symmetry.space_group_name_H-M   'P 1'
#
loop_
_entity.id
_entity.type
_entity.pdbx_description
1 polymer ?
#
loop_
_entity_poly.entity_id
_entity_poly.type
_entity_poly.pdbx_seq_one_letter_code
_entity_poly.pdbx_strand_id
1 'polypeptide(L)'
;GVLGDYLETSGNPLAIHMRLRRDGHPLQLDKSALASALPDAGGKLLVLAHGLCMNDLQWARQGHDHGTALARDLGYTPAYLHYNSGRHISTNGREFADQLEILVANWPVAVKELAILGHSMGGLLARSAWHYGTAAGHAWPRRLKKLVFLGTPHHGAPMERGGNLIDIALGVSPYTAPLSRLGKIRSAGITDLRHTYLLDEDWHGRDRFARSTGHHAV
;
A
#
# COMPACT_ATOMS: atom_id res chain seq x y z
N GLY A 1 -6.90 2.98 -8.16
CA GLY A 1 -6.23 2.55 -9.38
C GLY A 1 -6.16 3.63 -10.44
N VAL A 2 -6.57 3.32 -11.67
CA VAL A 2 -6.33 4.16 -12.86
C VAL A 2 -6.92 5.58 -12.79
N LEU A 3 -8.08 5.74 -12.16
CA LEU A 3 -8.80 7.02 -12.00
C LEU A 3 -8.87 7.49 -10.55
N GLY A 4 -8.06 6.92 -9.67
CA GLY A 4 -8.24 7.13 -8.23
C GLY A 4 -7.94 8.56 -7.78
N ASP A 5 -6.91 9.18 -8.34
CA ASP A 5 -6.55 10.57 -8.09
C ASP A 5 -7.63 11.55 -8.61
N TYR A 6 -8.17 11.29 -9.80
CA TYR A 6 -9.27 12.08 -10.37
C TYR A 6 -10.55 11.98 -9.53
N LEU A 7 -10.95 10.76 -9.12
CA LEU A 7 -12.14 10.57 -8.31
C LEU A 7 -12.06 11.31 -6.98
N GLU A 8 -10.87 11.34 -6.38
CA GLU A 8 -10.64 12.04 -5.12
C GLU A 8 -10.68 13.56 -5.30
N THR A 9 -9.92 14.09 -6.27
CA THR A 9 -9.88 15.55 -6.52
C THR A 9 -11.22 16.12 -6.95
N SER A 10 -12.07 15.31 -7.59
CA SER A 10 -13.44 15.69 -7.98
C SER A 10 -14.47 15.52 -6.86
N GLY A 11 -14.08 15.05 -5.66
CA GLY A 11 -15.00 14.78 -4.56
C GLY A 11 -16.01 13.66 -4.86
N ASN A 12 -15.67 12.75 -5.78
CA ASN A 12 -16.57 11.69 -6.20
C ASN A 12 -16.79 10.67 -5.07
N PRO A 13 -18.04 10.27 -4.76
CA PRO A 13 -18.34 9.31 -3.68
C PRO A 13 -17.76 7.91 -3.91
N LEU A 14 -17.27 7.61 -5.11
CA LEU A 14 -16.54 6.38 -5.43
C LEU A 14 -15.03 6.46 -5.08
N ALA A 15 -14.56 7.59 -4.56
CA ALA A 15 -13.19 7.73 -4.10
C ALA A 15 -12.92 6.74 -2.94
N ILE A 16 -11.81 6.01 -3.05
CA ILE A 16 -11.40 5.06 -2.02
C ILE A 16 -10.63 5.81 -0.94
N HIS A 17 -11.13 5.75 0.29
CA HIS A 17 -10.42 6.23 1.48
C HIS A 17 -9.60 5.09 2.08
N MET A 18 -8.42 5.43 2.60
CA MET A 18 -7.56 4.45 3.26
C MET A 18 -8.23 3.88 4.51
N ARG A 19 -8.19 2.57 4.65
CA ARG A 19 -8.72 1.83 5.81
C ARG A 19 -7.87 0.59 6.06
N LEU A 20 -7.66 0.28 7.33
CA LEU A 20 -7.23 -1.04 7.73
C LEU A 20 -8.47 -1.92 7.88
N ARG A 21 -8.39 -3.15 7.40
CA ARG A 21 -9.53 -4.07 7.30
C ARG A 21 -9.18 -5.46 7.83
N ARG A 22 -10.18 -6.18 8.29
CA ARG A 22 -10.09 -7.60 8.62
C ARG A 22 -11.32 -8.30 8.05
N ASP A 23 -11.10 -9.42 7.35
CA ASP A 23 -12.16 -10.22 6.72
C ASP A 23 -13.14 -9.37 5.88
N GLY A 24 -12.59 -8.42 5.11
CA GLY A 24 -13.34 -7.52 4.26
C GLY A 24 -14.06 -6.37 4.99
N HIS A 25 -13.98 -6.27 6.32
CA HIS A 25 -14.61 -5.22 7.12
C HIS A 25 -13.61 -4.17 7.62
N PRO A 26 -13.93 -2.86 7.58
CA PRO A 26 -13.08 -1.83 8.13
C PRO A 26 -12.89 -2.00 9.64
N LEU A 27 -11.66 -1.84 10.11
CA LEU A 27 -11.34 -1.76 11.52
C LEU A 27 -11.54 -0.32 12.02
N GLN A 28 -12.28 -0.14 13.09
CA GLN A 28 -12.29 1.11 13.83
C GLN A 28 -11.06 1.13 14.73
N LEU A 29 -10.22 2.17 14.59
CA LEU A 29 -8.90 2.20 15.24
C LEU A 29 -8.94 2.77 16.67
N ASP A 30 -10.04 2.62 17.39
CA ASP A 30 -10.08 2.80 18.83
C ASP A 30 -9.85 1.47 19.57
N LYS A 31 -9.33 1.53 20.78
CA LYS A 31 -8.90 0.34 21.53
C LYS A 31 -10.03 -0.64 21.83
N SER A 32 -11.22 -0.14 22.11
CA SER A 32 -12.38 -0.98 22.47
C SER A 32 -12.93 -1.70 21.24
N ALA A 33 -13.04 -0.98 20.11
CA ALA A 33 -13.48 -1.57 18.86
C ALA A 33 -12.47 -2.59 18.31
N LEU A 34 -11.17 -2.30 18.41
CA LEU A 34 -10.14 -3.26 18.02
C LEU A 34 -10.17 -4.52 18.89
N ALA A 35 -10.35 -4.39 20.20
CA ALA A 35 -10.47 -5.54 21.10
C ALA A 35 -11.69 -6.40 20.77
N SER A 36 -12.81 -5.77 20.40
CA SER A 36 -14.02 -6.48 20.00
C SER A 36 -13.89 -7.17 18.64
N ALA A 37 -13.26 -6.49 17.65
CA ALA A 37 -13.09 -7.03 16.32
C ALA A 37 -11.99 -8.11 16.24
N LEU A 38 -11.02 -8.07 17.15
CA LEU A 38 -9.83 -8.92 17.18
C LEU A 38 -9.63 -9.53 18.58
N PRO A 39 -10.53 -10.37 19.05
CA PRO A 39 -10.46 -10.92 20.42
C PRO A 39 -9.20 -11.75 20.66
N ASP A 40 -8.63 -12.34 19.60
CA ASP A 40 -7.40 -13.14 19.65
C ASP A 40 -6.15 -12.35 19.24
N ALA A 41 -6.20 -11.01 19.31
CA ALA A 41 -5.06 -10.18 18.95
C ALA A 41 -3.83 -10.47 19.81
N GLY A 42 -2.75 -10.88 19.16
CA GLY A 42 -1.45 -11.11 19.80
C GLY A 42 -0.51 -9.91 19.69
N GLY A 43 0.66 -10.02 20.34
CA GLY A 43 1.69 -8.98 20.28
C GLY A 43 2.48 -8.93 18.95
N LYS A 44 2.21 -9.83 18.01
CA LYS A 44 2.78 -9.83 16.65
C LYS A 44 1.73 -9.34 15.64
N LEU A 45 1.89 -8.12 15.17
CA LEU A 45 1.01 -7.49 14.19
C LEU A 45 1.60 -7.62 12.79
N LEU A 46 0.80 -8.06 11.83
CA LEU A 46 1.14 -8.11 10.41
C LEU A 46 0.22 -7.17 9.64
N VAL A 47 0.78 -6.25 8.85
CA VAL A 47 -0.01 -5.43 7.92
C VAL A 47 0.33 -5.81 6.49
N LEU A 48 -0.69 -6.10 5.68
CA LEU A 48 -0.56 -6.48 4.28
C LEU A 48 -1.01 -5.32 3.39
N ALA A 49 -0.12 -4.82 2.52
CA ALA A 49 -0.38 -3.74 1.58
C ALA A 49 -0.42 -4.26 0.13
N HIS A 50 -1.57 -4.14 -0.53
CA HIS A 50 -1.80 -4.65 -1.89
C HIS A 50 -1.08 -3.82 -2.97
N GLY A 51 -1.05 -4.33 -4.21
CA GLY A 51 -0.47 -3.67 -5.36
C GLY A 51 -1.40 -2.70 -6.09
N LEU A 52 -0.92 -2.18 -7.22
CA LEU A 52 -1.68 -1.28 -8.10
C LEU A 52 -2.98 -1.97 -8.57
N CYS A 53 -4.09 -1.21 -8.55
CA CYS A 53 -5.42 -1.68 -8.99
C CYS A 53 -5.94 -2.94 -8.27
N MET A 54 -5.38 -3.27 -7.13
CA MET A 54 -5.81 -4.37 -6.27
C MET A 54 -6.60 -3.83 -5.06
N ASN A 55 -7.07 -4.75 -4.23
CA ASN A 55 -7.70 -4.48 -2.95
C ASN A 55 -7.28 -5.53 -1.90
N ASP A 56 -7.76 -5.38 -0.69
CA ASP A 56 -7.46 -6.25 0.45
C ASP A 56 -7.94 -7.70 0.27
N LEU A 57 -9.05 -7.93 -0.44
CA LEU A 57 -9.60 -9.28 -0.64
C LEU A 57 -8.79 -10.14 -1.61
N GLN A 58 -7.96 -9.51 -2.45
CA GLN A 58 -7.14 -10.23 -3.43
C GLN A 58 -5.89 -10.91 -2.85
N TRP A 59 -5.66 -10.75 -1.54
CA TRP A 59 -4.68 -11.56 -0.82
C TRP A 59 -5.12 -13.02 -0.69
N ALA A 60 -6.43 -13.26 -0.71
CA ALA A 60 -7.00 -14.59 -0.78
C ALA A 60 -7.11 -15.04 -2.24
N ARG A 61 -6.38 -16.10 -2.60
CA ARG A 61 -6.38 -16.66 -3.96
C ARG A 61 -6.25 -18.18 -3.92
N GLN A 62 -7.14 -18.87 -4.63
CA GLN A 62 -7.14 -20.35 -4.73
C GLN A 62 -7.11 -21.05 -3.36
N GLY A 63 -7.86 -20.55 -2.39
CA GLY A 63 -7.92 -21.11 -1.05
C GLY A 63 -6.73 -20.78 -0.15
N HIS A 64 -5.77 -19.99 -0.62
CA HIS A 64 -4.62 -19.52 0.17
C HIS A 64 -4.73 -18.02 0.43
N ASP A 65 -4.42 -17.60 1.66
CA ASP A 65 -4.24 -16.21 2.08
C ASP A 65 -2.95 -16.10 2.91
N HIS A 66 -2.07 -15.18 2.52
CA HIS A 66 -0.76 -15.02 3.17
C HIS A 66 -0.88 -14.59 4.62
N GLY A 67 -1.84 -13.70 4.94
CA GLY A 67 -2.07 -13.24 6.31
C GLY A 67 -2.55 -14.38 7.20
N THR A 68 -3.50 -15.18 6.73
CA THR A 68 -4.01 -16.35 7.43
C THR A 68 -2.93 -17.42 7.63
N ALA A 69 -2.11 -17.68 6.61
CA ALA A 69 -1.00 -18.62 6.71
C ALA A 69 0.04 -18.17 7.74
N LEU A 70 0.45 -16.88 7.72
CA LEU A 70 1.40 -16.34 8.67
C LEU A 70 0.83 -16.22 10.10
N ALA A 71 -0.49 -16.05 10.24
CA ALA A 71 -1.16 -16.13 11.53
C ALA A 71 -1.03 -17.52 12.11
N ARG A 72 -1.38 -18.54 11.33
CA ARG A 72 -1.31 -19.95 11.76
C ARG A 72 0.12 -20.40 12.06
N ASP A 73 1.07 -20.08 11.19
CA ASP A 73 2.41 -20.67 11.23
C ASP A 73 3.37 -19.90 12.15
N LEU A 74 3.16 -18.57 12.31
CA LEU A 74 4.07 -17.70 13.05
C LEU A 74 3.40 -16.87 14.14
N GLY A 75 2.10 -17.00 14.34
CA GLY A 75 1.34 -16.34 15.40
C GLY A 75 1.16 -14.84 15.18
N TYR A 76 1.13 -14.37 13.93
CA TYR A 76 0.78 -13.00 13.62
C TYR A 76 -0.73 -12.77 13.67
N THR A 77 -1.13 -11.56 14.03
CA THR A 77 -2.50 -11.09 13.83
C THR A 77 -2.51 -10.18 12.58
N PRO A 78 -3.11 -10.60 11.45
CA PRO A 78 -3.09 -9.83 10.22
C PRO A 78 -4.17 -8.74 10.20
N ALA A 79 -3.81 -7.59 9.63
CA ALA A 79 -4.68 -6.52 9.17
C ALA A 79 -4.32 -6.17 7.72
N TYR A 80 -5.33 -5.86 6.91
CA TYR A 80 -5.15 -5.63 5.48
C TYR A 80 -5.39 -4.16 5.15
N LEU A 81 -4.43 -3.54 4.48
CA LEU A 81 -4.57 -2.17 4.03
C LEU A 81 -5.40 -2.12 2.74
N HIS A 82 -6.48 -1.36 2.76
CA HIS A 82 -7.25 -0.97 1.59
C HIS A 82 -7.01 0.52 1.31
N TYR A 83 -6.48 0.86 0.13
CA TYR A 83 -6.09 2.22 -0.18
C TYR A 83 -6.26 2.56 -1.66
N ASN A 84 -6.30 3.85 -1.98
CA ASN A 84 -6.40 4.36 -3.34
C ASN A 84 -5.02 4.35 -4.03
N SER A 85 -4.71 3.27 -4.75
CA SER A 85 -3.46 3.12 -5.50
C SER A 85 -3.32 4.07 -6.71
N GLY A 86 -4.28 4.95 -6.96
CA GLY A 86 -4.21 5.99 -7.99
C GLY A 86 -3.60 7.31 -7.50
N ARG A 87 -3.47 7.51 -6.18
CA ARG A 87 -2.82 8.68 -5.57
C ARG A 87 -1.30 8.56 -5.62
N HIS A 88 -0.60 9.67 -5.38
CA HIS A 88 0.84 9.64 -5.16
C HIS A 88 1.22 8.66 -4.03
N ILE A 89 2.32 7.93 -4.23
CA ILE A 89 2.84 6.99 -3.22
C ILE A 89 3.21 7.76 -1.95
N SER A 90 3.77 8.96 -2.06
CA SER A 90 4.13 9.82 -0.92
C SER A 90 2.91 10.23 -0.11
N THR A 91 1.81 10.64 -0.77
CA THR A 91 0.55 11.02 -0.10
C THR A 91 -0.06 9.83 0.65
N ASN A 92 -0.14 8.67 0.00
CA ASN A 92 -0.57 7.44 0.64
C ASN A 92 0.40 7.00 1.74
N GLY A 93 1.70 7.23 1.57
CA GLY A 93 2.73 6.89 2.55
C GLY A 93 2.56 7.63 3.88
N ARG A 94 2.26 8.94 3.83
CA ARG A 94 1.96 9.72 5.04
C ARG A 94 0.70 9.20 5.72
N GLU A 95 -0.39 9.07 4.98
CA GLU A 95 -1.65 8.58 5.53
C GLU A 95 -1.49 7.18 6.15
N PHE A 96 -0.71 6.31 5.50
CA PHE A 96 -0.42 4.98 6.04
C PHE A 96 0.45 5.05 7.30
N ALA A 97 1.42 5.96 7.36
CA ALA A 97 2.23 6.16 8.56
C ALA A 97 1.38 6.59 9.76
N ASP A 98 0.43 7.51 9.55
CA ASP A 98 -0.50 7.98 10.57
C ASP A 98 -1.46 6.87 11.00
N GLN A 99 -1.99 6.08 10.05
CA GLN A 99 -2.86 4.94 10.35
C GLN A 99 -2.12 3.87 11.18
N LEU A 100 -0.83 3.61 10.87
CA LEU A 100 0.00 2.67 11.64
C LEU A 100 0.26 3.17 13.07
N GLU A 101 0.46 4.48 13.26
CA GLU A 101 0.66 5.05 14.59
C GLU A 101 -0.61 4.87 15.44
N ILE A 102 -1.77 5.20 14.89
CA ILE A 102 -3.06 5.02 15.58
C ILE A 102 -3.31 3.53 15.87
N LEU A 103 -3.07 2.65 14.89
CA LEU A 103 -3.27 1.22 15.05
C LEU A 103 -2.41 0.63 16.17
N VAL A 104 -1.11 0.95 16.17
CA VAL A 104 -0.16 0.41 17.16
C VAL A 104 -0.45 0.96 18.56
N ALA A 105 -0.80 2.24 18.67
CA ALA A 105 -1.15 2.87 19.95
C ALA A 105 -2.42 2.28 20.57
N ASN A 106 -3.40 1.91 19.75
CA ASN A 106 -4.70 1.39 20.19
C ASN A 106 -4.82 -0.14 20.08
N TRP A 107 -3.75 -0.85 19.70
CA TRP A 107 -3.81 -2.30 19.60
C TRP A 107 -4.24 -2.94 20.91
N PRO A 108 -5.09 -3.99 20.91
CA PRO A 108 -5.65 -4.55 22.15
C PRO A 108 -4.61 -4.94 23.20
N VAL A 109 -3.45 -5.42 22.74
CA VAL A 109 -2.30 -5.79 23.59
C VAL A 109 -1.05 -5.03 23.14
N ALA A 110 0.01 -5.03 23.96
CA ALA A 110 1.25 -4.35 23.57
C ALA A 110 1.86 -4.98 22.30
N VAL A 111 2.03 -4.19 21.24
CA VAL A 111 2.71 -4.63 20.02
C VAL A 111 4.19 -4.81 20.30
N LYS A 112 4.66 -6.04 20.27
CA LYS A 112 6.08 -6.42 20.45
C LYS A 112 6.82 -6.44 19.11
N GLU A 113 6.13 -6.86 18.05
CA GLU A 113 6.66 -6.99 16.69
C GLU A 113 5.60 -6.53 15.69
N LEU A 114 5.99 -5.60 14.82
CA LEU A 114 5.26 -5.23 13.60
C LEU A 114 5.99 -5.79 12.39
N ALA A 115 5.27 -6.45 11.51
CA ALA A 115 5.72 -6.81 10.17
C ALA A 115 4.82 -6.16 9.13
N ILE A 116 5.40 -5.71 8.02
CA ILE A 116 4.65 -5.21 6.86
C ILE A 116 5.00 -6.06 5.65
N LEU A 117 4.00 -6.59 4.98
CA LEU A 117 4.12 -7.35 3.74
C LEU A 117 3.54 -6.54 2.59
N GLY A 118 4.38 -6.04 1.71
CA GLY A 118 3.98 -5.24 0.55
C GLY A 118 4.09 -6.01 -0.76
N HIS A 119 2.99 -6.08 -1.52
CA HIS A 119 3.00 -6.63 -2.86
C HIS A 119 3.13 -5.51 -3.90
N SER A 120 4.10 -5.63 -4.83
CA SER A 120 4.29 -4.68 -5.94
C SER A 120 4.37 -3.23 -5.42
N MET A 121 3.48 -2.33 -5.84
CA MET A 121 3.35 -0.94 -5.36
C MET A 121 3.21 -0.86 -3.83
N GLY A 122 2.58 -1.84 -3.18
CA GLY A 122 2.42 -1.87 -1.72
C GLY A 122 3.75 -1.89 -0.97
N GLY A 123 4.81 -2.45 -1.57
CA GLY A 123 6.15 -2.39 -0.99
C GLY A 123 6.79 -0.99 -1.09
N LEU A 124 6.54 -0.25 -2.16
CA LEU A 124 6.97 1.15 -2.29
C LEU A 124 6.22 2.03 -1.29
N LEU A 125 4.90 1.81 -1.16
CA LEU A 125 4.08 2.47 -0.15
C LEU A 125 4.61 2.25 1.28
N ALA A 126 4.97 1.01 1.61
CA ALA A 126 5.51 0.68 2.93
C ALA A 126 6.85 1.37 3.21
N ARG A 127 7.72 1.52 2.20
CA ARG A 127 8.97 2.30 2.30
C ARG A 127 8.69 3.79 2.53
N SER A 128 7.77 4.35 1.77
CA SER A 128 7.33 5.75 1.92
C SER A 128 6.76 5.99 3.32
N ALA A 129 5.88 5.11 3.81
CA ALA A 129 5.32 5.20 5.15
C ALA A 129 6.40 5.12 6.25
N TRP A 130 7.39 4.24 6.09
CA TRP A 130 8.50 4.16 7.04
C TRP A 130 9.31 5.45 7.08
N HIS A 131 9.59 6.06 5.93
CA HIS A 131 10.28 7.35 5.85
C HIS A 131 9.49 8.43 6.59
N TYR A 132 8.22 8.63 6.24
CA TYR A 132 7.40 9.68 6.84
C TYR A 132 7.10 9.43 8.32
N GLY A 133 6.84 8.20 8.71
CA GLY A 133 6.63 7.85 10.12
C GLY A 133 7.89 8.10 10.97
N THR A 134 9.07 7.82 10.42
CA THR A 134 10.34 8.11 11.09
C THR A 134 10.57 9.63 11.19
N ALA A 135 10.35 10.37 10.10
CA ALA A 135 10.50 11.82 10.07
C ALA A 135 9.51 12.52 11.01
N ALA A 136 8.29 12.02 11.14
CA ALA A 136 7.27 12.52 12.06
C ALA A 136 7.51 12.11 13.53
N GLY A 137 8.48 11.27 13.81
CA GLY A 137 8.77 10.78 15.18
C GLY A 137 7.75 9.80 15.72
N HIS A 138 7.02 9.10 14.85
CA HIS A 138 6.05 8.08 15.24
C HIS A 138 6.71 6.94 16.04
N ALA A 139 5.95 6.26 16.89
CA ALA A 139 6.46 5.18 17.73
C ALA A 139 6.49 3.83 17.00
N TRP A 140 5.61 3.62 16.02
CA TRP A 140 5.50 2.35 15.30
C TRP A 140 6.77 1.92 14.56
N PRO A 141 7.65 2.80 13.98
CA PRO A 141 8.87 2.38 13.30
C PRO A 141 9.82 1.59 14.22
N ARG A 142 9.81 1.87 15.53
CA ARG A 142 10.60 1.13 16.52
C ARG A 142 10.10 -0.30 16.74
N ARG A 143 8.83 -0.56 16.41
CA ARG A 143 8.21 -1.89 16.50
C ARG A 143 8.35 -2.69 15.21
N LEU A 144 8.69 -2.03 14.11
CA LEU A 144 8.89 -2.68 12.81
C LEU A 144 10.11 -3.59 12.84
N LYS A 145 9.89 -4.89 12.72
CA LYS A 145 10.94 -5.92 12.70
C LYS A 145 11.16 -6.48 11.31
N LYS A 146 10.14 -6.48 10.46
CA LYS A 146 10.21 -7.04 9.11
C LYS A 146 9.45 -6.17 8.13
N LEU A 147 10.09 -5.88 7.01
CA LEU A 147 9.49 -5.27 5.84
C LEU A 147 9.76 -6.23 4.68
N VAL A 148 8.70 -6.93 4.24
CA VAL A 148 8.78 -7.99 3.24
C VAL A 148 8.18 -7.49 1.93
N PHE A 149 8.88 -7.76 0.84
CA PHE A 149 8.53 -7.28 -0.49
C PHE A 149 8.24 -8.46 -1.42
N LEU A 150 7.06 -8.47 -2.03
CA LEU A 150 6.67 -9.41 -3.04
C LEU A 150 6.58 -8.71 -4.40
N GLY A 151 7.57 -8.91 -5.26
CA GLY A 151 7.60 -8.33 -6.61
C GLY A 151 7.60 -6.80 -6.63
N THR A 152 8.20 -6.14 -5.64
CA THR A 152 8.25 -4.67 -5.56
C THR A 152 9.35 -4.12 -6.47
N PRO A 153 9.05 -3.17 -7.39
CA PRO A 153 10.02 -2.60 -8.31
C PRO A 153 10.81 -1.47 -7.64
N HIS A 154 11.83 -1.83 -6.85
CA HIS A 154 12.63 -0.87 -6.06
C HIS A 154 13.45 0.13 -6.88
N HIS A 155 13.74 -0.17 -8.14
CA HIS A 155 14.56 0.66 -9.03
C HIS A 155 13.75 1.24 -10.22
N GLY A 156 12.44 1.28 -10.09
CA GLY A 156 11.54 1.60 -11.19
C GLY A 156 11.42 0.45 -12.19
N ALA A 157 10.42 0.53 -13.04
CA ALA A 157 10.31 -0.39 -14.17
C ALA A 157 11.16 0.15 -15.31
N PRO A 158 12.20 -0.56 -15.83
CA PRO A 158 12.94 -0.13 -17.01
C PRO A 158 11.98 0.21 -18.14
N MET A 159 12.19 1.33 -18.84
CA MET A 159 11.24 1.88 -19.82
C MET A 159 10.80 0.89 -20.91
N GLU A 160 11.65 -0.06 -21.28
CA GLU A 160 11.31 -1.11 -22.26
C GLU A 160 10.55 -2.31 -21.67
N ARG A 161 10.64 -2.53 -20.34
CA ARG A 161 9.94 -3.60 -19.63
C ARG A 161 8.80 -3.09 -18.75
N GLY A 162 8.76 -1.80 -18.48
CA GLY A 162 7.79 -1.16 -17.58
C GLY A 162 6.37 -1.10 -18.14
N GLY A 163 6.22 -1.02 -19.44
CA GLY A 163 4.93 -1.23 -20.11
C GLY A 163 4.35 -2.59 -19.73
N ASN A 164 5.14 -3.64 -19.83
CA ASN A 164 4.70 -5.00 -19.52
C ASN A 164 4.35 -5.22 -18.06
N LEU A 165 5.04 -4.61 -17.08
CA LEU A 165 4.69 -4.79 -15.66
C LEU A 165 3.41 -4.05 -15.28
N ILE A 166 3.20 -2.86 -15.82
CA ILE A 166 1.95 -2.12 -15.64
C ILE A 166 0.82 -2.81 -16.41
N ASP A 167 1.07 -3.28 -17.61
CA ASP A 167 0.11 -4.02 -18.42
C ASP A 167 -0.23 -5.38 -17.79
N ILE A 168 0.74 -6.07 -17.19
CA ILE A 168 0.53 -7.29 -16.41
C ILE A 168 -0.28 -6.98 -15.13
N ALA A 169 0.06 -5.92 -14.40
CA ALA A 169 -0.67 -5.52 -13.21
C ALA A 169 -2.11 -5.08 -13.53
N LEU A 170 -2.33 -4.41 -14.67
CA LEU A 170 -3.66 -4.04 -15.17
C LEU A 170 -4.39 -5.24 -15.80
N GLY A 171 -3.67 -6.19 -16.39
CA GLY A 171 -4.23 -7.38 -17.04
C GLY A 171 -4.62 -8.51 -16.10
N VAL A 172 -4.15 -8.49 -14.84
CA VAL A 172 -4.43 -9.54 -13.83
C VAL A 172 -5.90 -9.54 -13.38
N SER A 173 -6.64 -8.44 -13.57
CA SER A 173 -8.07 -8.37 -13.25
C SER A 173 -8.91 -8.23 -14.52
N PRO A 174 -9.99 -9.04 -14.68
CA PRO A 174 -10.95 -8.90 -15.77
C PRO A 174 -11.58 -7.50 -15.85
N TYR A 175 -11.62 -6.78 -14.73
CA TYR A 175 -12.19 -5.43 -14.62
C TYR A 175 -11.21 -4.33 -15.07
N THR A 176 -9.92 -4.60 -15.07
CA THR A 176 -8.88 -3.62 -15.46
C THR A 176 -8.34 -3.86 -16.88
N ALA A 177 -8.55 -5.04 -17.45
CA ALA A 177 -8.14 -5.38 -18.81
C ALA A 177 -8.68 -4.43 -19.91
N PRO A 178 -9.95 -3.92 -19.85
CA PRO A 178 -10.42 -2.90 -20.79
C PRO A 178 -9.71 -1.55 -20.64
N LEU A 179 -9.22 -1.24 -19.43
CA LEU A 179 -8.54 0.02 -19.11
C LEU A 179 -7.08 0.05 -19.60
N SER A 180 -6.47 -1.12 -19.83
CA SER A 180 -5.13 -1.22 -20.42
C SER A 180 -5.09 -0.64 -21.84
N ARG A 181 -6.22 -0.65 -22.55
CA ARG A 181 -6.38 -0.06 -23.89
C ARG A 181 -6.49 1.47 -23.87
N LEU A 182 -6.76 2.07 -22.71
CA LEU A 182 -6.83 3.52 -22.55
C LEU A 182 -5.45 4.13 -22.26
N GLY A 183 -4.40 3.63 -22.88
CA GLY A 183 -2.96 3.91 -22.71
C GLY A 183 -2.49 5.35 -22.50
N LYS A 184 -3.43 6.29 -22.29
CA LYS A 184 -3.19 7.72 -22.01
C LYS A 184 -3.64 8.16 -20.62
N ILE A 185 -4.39 7.34 -19.87
CA ILE A 185 -4.84 7.71 -18.53
C ILE A 185 -3.76 7.28 -17.54
N ARG A 186 -2.99 8.25 -17.06
CA ARG A 186 -1.93 8.05 -16.09
C ARG A 186 -2.34 8.70 -14.78
N SER A 187 -2.81 7.88 -13.82
CA SER A 187 -2.95 8.36 -12.45
C SER A 187 -1.56 8.67 -11.85
N ALA A 188 -1.55 9.51 -10.81
CA ALA A 188 -0.33 9.84 -10.08
C ALA A 188 0.41 8.57 -9.61
N GLY A 189 -0.32 7.59 -9.06
CA GLY A 189 0.25 6.33 -8.60
C GLY A 189 0.89 5.49 -9.71
N ILE A 190 0.35 5.50 -10.94
CA ILE A 190 0.99 4.83 -12.08
C ILE A 190 2.30 5.52 -12.46
N THR A 191 2.33 6.85 -12.41
CA THR A 191 3.54 7.63 -12.67
C THR A 191 4.60 7.34 -11.62
N ASP A 192 4.24 7.37 -10.34
CA ASP A 192 5.15 7.08 -9.24
C ASP A 192 5.72 5.66 -9.31
N LEU A 193 4.88 4.67 -9.65
CA LEU A 193 5.33 3.29 -9.83
C LEU A 193 6.36 3.16 -10.94
N ARG A 194 6.17 3.90 -12.05
CA ARG A 194 7.10 3.90 -13.20
C ARG A 194 8.45 4.49 -12.83
N HIS A 195 8.46 5.58 -12.07
CA HIS A 195 9.67 6.35 -11.75
C HIS A 195 10.21 6.07 -10.35
N THR A 196 9.54 5.21 -9.58
CA THR A 196 9.83 4.93 -8.17
C THR A 196 9.81 6.20 -7.31
N TYR A 197 8.87 7.09 -7.55
CA TYR A 197 8.66 8.26 -6.72
C TYR A 197 8.06 7.82 -5.38
N LEU A 198 8.81 7.98 -4.31
CA LEU A 198 8.43 7.58 -2.95
C LEU A 198 8.09 8.77 -2.07
N LEU A 199 8.70 9.93 -2.35
CA LEU A 199 8.63 11.14 -1.56
C LEU A 199 8.08 12.29 -2.40
N ASP A 200 7.59 13.34 -1.74
CA ASP A 200 7.04 14.51 -2.44
C ASP A 200 8.08 15.20 -3.32
N GLU A 201 9.30 15.30 -2.85
CA GLU A 201 10.44 15.88 -3.56
C GLU A 201 10.79 15.13 -4.86
N ASP A 202 10.38 13.86 -4.98
CA ASP A 202 10.63 13.07 -6.19
C ASP A 202 9.77 13.54 -7.36
N TRP A 203 8.57 14.08 -7.12
CA TRP A 203 7.61 14.47 -8.16
C TRP A 203 7.22 15.94 -8.14
N HIS A 204 7.45 16.68 -7.05
CA HIS A 204 7.12 18.11 -6.96
C HIS A 204 7.86 18.91 -8.04
N GLY A 205 7.12 19.70 -8.81
CA GLY A 205 7.68 20.52 -9.88
C GLY A 205 8.07 19.76 -11.16
N ARG A 206 7.80 18.45 -11.24
CA ARG A 206 8.05 17.65 -12.44
C ARG A 206 6.77 17.47 -13.26
N ASP A 207 6.92 17.59 -14.59
CA ASP A 207 5.83 17.26 -15.51
C ASP A 207 5.62 15.74 -15.52
N ARG A 208 4.40 15.29 -15.14
CA ARG A 208 4.01 13.87 -15.16
C ARG A 208 4.04 13.24 -16.55
N PHE A 209 4.15 14.03 -17.59
CA PHE A 209 4.24 13.60 -18.98
C PHE A 209 5.66 13.66 -19.55
N ALA A 210 6.63 14.24 -18.82
CA ALA A 210 8.01 14.33 -19.25
C ALA A 210 8.62 12.94 -19.46
N ARG A 211 9.35 12.76 -20.56
CA ARG A 211 10.15 11.55 -20.78
C ARG A 211 11.33 11.59 -19.82
N SER A 212 11.56 10.49 -19.10
CA SER A 212 12.71 10.32 -18.24
C SER A 212 14.01 10.48 -19.05
N THR A 213 14.68 11.60 -18.89
CA THR A 213 16.11 11.69 -19.22
C THR A 213 16.83 11.05 -18.05
N GLY A 214 17.40 9.85 -18.28
CA GLY A 214 18.04 9.06 -17.25
C GLY A 214 19.16 9.82 -16.54
N HIS A 215 18.90 10.16 -15.30
CA HIS A 215 19.93 10.41 -14.29
C HIS A 215 19.48 9.72 -13.01
N HIS A 216 20.04 8.54 -12.80
CA HIS A 216 20.02 7.89 -11.51
C HIS A 216 21.16 8.49 -10.69
N ALA A 217 20.86 9.26 -9.69
CA ALA A 217 21.77 9.51 -8.60
C ALA A 217 21.41 8.53 -7.47
N VAL A 218 22.32 7.64 -7.20
CA VAL A 218 22.69 6.79 -6.05
C VAL A 218 21.57 6.35 -5.11
#